data_14e47076ca84d97035ec8279d3e424a4
#
_entry.id   14e47076ca84d97035ec8279d3e424a4
#
_cell.length_a   1.000
_cell.length_b   1.000
_cell.length_c   1.000
_cell.angle_alpha   90.00
_cell.angle_beta   90.00
_cell.angle_gamma   90.00
#
_symmetry.space_group_name_H-M   'P 1'
#
loop_
_entity.id
_entity.type
_entity.pdbx_description
1 polymer ?
#
loop_
_entity_poly.entity_id
_entity_poly.type
_entity_poly.pdbx_seq_one_letter_code
_entity_poly.pdbx_strand_id
1 'polypeptide(L)'
;PPFSSRRRHTRYRRSSRGLGDVYKRQDLRRAQPYECYSDLEFDIPIGKNCDCYDRYVIRMEEMRQSVRIMKQCVERLLGAHSTGPVSSTDGKVVPPLRGEMKRSMEALIHHFKLYTEGFHVPEGEVYAAVEAPKGEFGVYLVSDGSNKPYRCKIKAPGYAHLQAMDYICRNHMLADVSAVLGSLDIVFGEVDR
;
A
#
# COMPACT_ATOMS: atom_id res chain seq x y z
N PRO A 1 29.16 3.25 19.41
CA PRO A 1 29.49 1.84 19.60
C PRO A 1 28.97 1.06 18.40
N PRO A 2 29.77 0.18 17.79
CA PRO A 2 29.35 -0.59 16.65
C PRO A 2 28.19 -1.47 17.09
N PHE A 3 27.06 -1.38 16.38
CA PHE A 3 25.94 -2.26 16.63
C PHE A 3 26.40 -3.71 16.52
N SER A 4 26.20 -4.49 17.57
CA SER A 4 26.56 -5.90 17.56
C SER A 4 25.90 -6.61 16.39
N SER A 5 26.56 -7.60 15.80
CA SER A 5 26.03 -8.38 14.68
C SER A 5 24.64 -8.99 15.01
N ARG A 6 24.40 -9.34 16.26
CA ARG A 6 23.09 -9.82 16.77
C ARG A 6 21.99 -8.75 16.65
N ARG A 7 22.27 -7.47 16.93
CA ARG A 7 21.27 -6.38 16.82
C ARG A 7 20.93 -6.07 15.34
N ARG A 8 21.92 -6.14 14.45
CA ARG A 8 21.67 -6.01 13.01
C ARG A 8 20.82 -7.16 12.49
N HIS A 9 21.15 -8.38 12.85
CA HIS A 9 20.40 -9.58 12.50
C HIS A 9 18.94 -9.47 12.92
N THR A 10 18.69 -9.04 14.14
CA THR A 10 17.34 -8.88 14.67
C THR A 10 16.57 -7.76 13.95
N ARG A 11 17.21 -6.66 13.56
CA ARG A 11 16.59 -5.57 12.79
C ARG A 11 16.16 -6.01 11.41
N TYR A 12 17.01 -6.71 10.67
CA TYR A 12 16.69 -7.18 9.32
C TYR A 12 15.65 -8.31 9.31
N ARG A 13 15.67 -9.17 10.30
CA ARG A 13 14.62 -10.17 10.49
C ARG A 13 13.25 -9.56 10.71
N ARG A 14 13.19 -8.38 11.31
CA ARG A 14 11.95 -7.67 11.63
C ARG A 14 11.42 -6.82 10.47
N SER A 15 12.26 -6.43 9.54
CA SER A 15 11.86 -5.61 8.41
C SER A 15 11.30 -6.41 7.23
N SER A 16 11.46 -7.71 7.22
CA SER A 16 10.86 -8.55 6.20
C SER A 16 9.42 -8.87 6.59
N ARG A 17 8.55 -8.70 5.67
CA ARG A 17 7.13 -8.96 5.77
C ARG A 17 6.84 -10.35 6.32
N GLY A 18 5.96 -10.45 7.29
CA GLY A 18 5.61 -11.71 7.95
C GLY A 18 6.72 -12.35 8.76
N LEU A 19 7.88 -11.75 8.86
CA LEU A 19 8.90 -12.12 9.81
C LEU A 19 8.60 -11.38 11.09
N GLY A 20 7.75 -11.95 11.89
CA GLY A 20 7.27 -11.48 13.15
C GLY A 20 8.06 -10.33 13.72
N ASP A 21 7.56 -9.13 13.52
CA ASP A 21 8.10 -8.00 14.23
C ASP A 21 7.76 -8.18 15.69
N VAL A 22 8.70 -8.73 16.42
CA VAL A 22 8.61 -8.92 17.87
C VAL A 22 8.32 -7.59 18.59
N TYR A 23 8.45 -6.46 17.89
CA TYR A 23 8.19 -5.12 18.39
C TYR A 23 7.03 -4.41 17.69
N LYS A 24 5.91 -5.09 17.50
CA LYS A 24 4.64 -4.43 17.13
C LYS A 24 4.59 -3.78 15.74
N ARG A 25 5.38 -4.20 14.78
CA ARG A 25 5.11 -3.84 13.42
C ARG A 25 3.99 -4.72 12.90
N GLN A 26 2.83 -4.36 13.32
CA GLN A 26 1.60 -5.03 12.97
C GLN A 26 1.23 -4.60 11.55
N ASP A 27 0.53 -5.48 10.87
CA ASP A 27 -0.17 -5.13 9.65
C ASP A 27 -1.04 -3.89 9.91
N LEU A 28 -0.90 -2.84 9.09
CA LEU A 28 -1.60 -1.57 9.28
C LEU A 28 -3.11 -1.73 9.29
N ARG A 29 -3.63 -2.70 8.53
CA ARG A 29 -5.06 -3.01 8.50
C ARG A 29 -5.62 -3.39 9.87
N ARG A 30 -4.77 -3.88 10.76
CA ARG A 30 -5.14 -4.28 12.12
C ARG A 30 -4.60 -3.35 13.20
N ALA A 31 -3.39 -2.79 13.00
CA ALA A 31 -2.76 -1.90 13.95
C ALA A 31 -3.38 -0.49 13.96
N GLN A 32 -3.70 -0.01 12.77
CA GLN A 32 -4.34 1.28 12.52
C GLN A 32 -5.40 1.08 11.43
N PRO A 33 -6.55 0.48 11.78
CA PRO A 33 -7.58 0.16 10.81
C PRO A 33 -8.02 1.41 10.04
N TYR A 34 -8.10 1.28 8.74
CA TYR A 34 -8.61 2.30 7.83
C TYR A 34 -9.76 1.72 7.02
N GLU A 35 -10.65 2.58 6.52
CA GLU A 35 -11.87 2.17 5.82
C GLU A 35 -12.70 1.15 6.61
N CYS A 36 -12.99 -0.01 6.03
CA CYS A 36 -13.82 -1.05 6.65
C CYS A 36 -13.02 -2.18 7.32
N TYR A 37 -11.71 -2.07 7.45
CA TYR A 37 -10.89 -3.15 8.01
C TYR A 37 -11.16 -3.46 9.48
N SER A 38 -11.68 -2.51 10.24
CA SER A 38 -12.13 -2.75 11.63
C SER A 38 -13.20 -3.81 11.76
N ASP A 39 -14.01 -3.99 10.70
CA ASP A 39 -15.17 -4.87 10.68
C ASP A 39 -14.90 -6.21 10.01
N LEU A 40 -13.69 -6.43 9.52
CA LEU A 40 -13.31 -7.62 8.78
C LEU A 40 -12.48 -8.57 9.64
N GLU A 41 -12.78 -9.84 9.52
CA GLU A 41 -12.04 -10.91 10.21
C GLU A 41 -10.99 -11.52 9.28
N PHE A 42 -9.75 -11.42 9.68
CA PHE A 42 -8.62 -12.05 9.01
C PHE A 42 -7.47 -12.29 9.99
N ASP A 43 -6.60 -13.23 9.68
CA ASP A 43 -5.44 -13.57 10.47
C ASP A 43 -4.16 -13.07 9.80
N ILE A 44 -3.15 -12.74 10.63
CA ILE A 44 -1.84 -12.29 10.16
C ILE A 44 -0.87 -13.46 10.29
N PRO A 45 -0.39 -14.06 9.18
CA PRO A 45 0.53 -15.17 9.23
C PRO A 45 1.92 -14.71 9.70
N ILE A 46 2.56 -15.53 10.55
CA ILE A 46 3.88 -15.27 11.12
C ILE A 46 4.79 -16.46 10.87
N GLY A 47 5.97 -16.20 10.28
CA GLY A 47 7.02 -17.20 10.09
C GLY A 47 7.89 -17.39 11.33
N LYS A 48 8.51 -18.56 11.44
CA LYS A 48 9.36 -18.95 12.58
C LYS A 48 10.85 -19.03 12.24
N ASN A 49 11.19 -19.54 11.04
CA ASN A 49 12.58 -19.83 10.66
C ASN A 49 13.26 -18.65 9.95
N CYS A 50 12.47 -17.73 9.40
CA CYS A 50 12.96 -16.53 8.73
C CYS A 50 13.79 -16.81 7.46
N ASP A 51 13.54 -17.91 6.78
CA ASP A 51 14.17 -18.33 5.53
C ASP A 51 13.32 -18.01 4.28
N CYS A 52 13.83 -18.33 3.10
CA CYS A 52 13.10 -18.13 1.85
C CYS A 52 11.82 -18.96 1.78
N TYR A 53 11.81 -20.15 2.38
CA TYR A 53 10.65 -21.02 2.41
C TYR A 53 9.54 -20.44 3.29
N ASP A 54 9.88 -19.95 4.49
CA ASP A 54 8.91 -19.27 5.36
C ASP A 54 8.27 -18.07 4.65
N ARG A 55 9.07 -17.27 3.95
CA ARG A 55 8.54 -16.12 3.17
C ARG A 55 7.55 -16.56 2.10
N TYR A 56 7.84 -17.67 1.42
CA TYR A 56 6.92 -18.26 0.44
C TYR A 56 5.61 -18.72 1.10
N VAL A 57 5.69 -19.50 2.17
CA VAL A 57 4.51 -20.02 2.89
C VAL A 57 3.64 -18.90 3.44
N ILE A 58 4.25 -17.86 4.00
CA ILE A 58 3.52 -16.68 4.50
C ILE A 58 2.72 -16.03 3.36
N ARG A 59 3.30 -15.82 2.18
CA ARG A 59 2.58 -15.22 1.05
C ARG A 59 1.43 -16.10 0.57
N MET A 60 1.60 -17.40 0.59
CA MET A 60 0.51 -18.33 0.27
C MET A 60 -0.65 -18.19 1.27
N GLU A 61 -0.34 -18.04 2.55
CA GLU A 61 -1.35 -17.84 3.57
C GLU A 61 -1.97 -16.44 3.50
N GLU A 62 -1.20 -15.40 3.22
CA GLU A 62 -1.72 -14.04 2.98
C GLU A 62 -2.72 -14.01 1.82
N MET A 63 -2.47 -14.77 0.75
CA MET A 63 -3.44 -14.90 -0.35
C MET A 63 -4.75 -15.56 0.10
N ARG A 64 -4.69 -16.58 0.96
CA ARG A 64 -5.90 -17.21 1.52
C ARG A 64 -6.68 -16.22 2.39
N GLN A 65 -5.98 -15.45 3.23
CA GLN A 65 -6.62 -14.41 4.04
C GLN A 65 -7.21 -13.29 3.17
N SER A 66 -6.58 -12.94 2.07
CA SER A 66 -7.12 -11.97 1.11
C SER A 66 -8.41 -12.47 0.45
N VAL A 67 -8.49 -13.76 0.11
CA VAL A 67 -9.74 -14.38 -0.38
C VAL A 67 -10.83 -14.35 0.69
N ARG A 68 -10.48 -14.60 1.96
CA ARG A 68 -11.42 -14.51 3.08
C ARG A 68 -11.99 -13.09 3.24
N ILE A 69 -11.14 -12.07 3.12
CA ILE A 69 -11.56 -10.66 3.13
C ILE A 69 -12.49 -10.36 1.95
N MET A 70 -12.11 -10.76 0.72
CA MET A 70 -12.94 -10.55 -0.47
C MET A 70 -14.34 -11.18 -0.32
N LYS A 71 -14.42 -12.39 0.24
CA LYS A 71 -15.69 -13.05 0.49
C LYS A 71 -16.58 -12.26 1.44
N GLN A 72 -16.05 -11.77 2.55
CA GLN A 72 -16.77 -10.92 3.49
C GLN A 72 -17.25 -9.61 2.84
N CYS A 73 -16.40 -8.98 2.01
CA CYS A 73 -16.79 -7.78 1.28
C CYS A 73 -17.93 -8.03 0.29
N VAL A 74 -17.88 -9.14 -0.46
CA VAL A 74 -18.94 -9.52 -1.39
C VAL A 74 -20.26 -9.81 -0.65
N GLU A 75 -20.20 -10.53 0.47
CA GLU A 75 -21.37 -10.80 1.29
C GLU A 75 -22.02 -9.50 1.81
N ARG A 76 -21.21 -8.52 2.21
CA ARG A 76 -21.69 -7.19 2.62
C ARG A 76 -22.30 -6.40 1.45
N LEU A 77 -21.68 -6.42 0.28
CA LEU A 77 -22.18 -5.73 -0.91
C LEU A 77 -23.48 -6.32 -1.45
N LEU A 78 -23.67 -7.63 -1.33
CA LEU A 78 -24.93 -8.31 -1.72
C LEU A 78 -25.99 -8.21 -0.64
N GLY A 79 -25.62 -7.85 0.59
CA GLY A 79 -26.54 -7.71 1.72
C GLY A 79 -27.35 -6.40 1.70
N ALA A 80 -28.30 -6.28 2.62
CA ALA A 80 -29.18 -5.13 2.74
C ALA A 80 -28.48 -3.80 3.12
N HIS A 81 -27.20 -3.84 3.43
CA HIS A 81 -26.41 -2.66 3.81
C HIS A 81 -25.87 -1.84 2.61
N SER A 82 -25.99 -2.34 1.39
CA SER A 82 -25.50 -1.68 0.17
C SER A 82 -26.58 -0.79 -0.47
N THR A 83 -27.11 0.18 0.28
CA THR A 83 -28.18 1.08 -0.20
C THR A 83 -27.67 2.47 -0.63
N GLY A 84 -26.37 2.70 -0.57
CA GLY A 84 -25.76 3.99 -0.92
C GLY A 84 -25.60 4.20 -2.44
N PRO A 85 -25.36 5.45 -2.87
CA PRO A 85 -25.06 5.75 -4.27
C PRO A 85 -23.74 5.08 -4.68
N VAL A 86 -23.71 4.52 -5.89
CA VAL A 86 -22.52 3.82 -6.43
C VAL A 86 -21.42 4.80 -6.86
N SER A 87 -21.78 6.04 -7.14
CA SER A 87 -20.86 7.08 -7.58
C SER A 87 -21.06 8.38 -6.79
N SER A 88 -19.98 9.16 -6.67
CA SER A 88 -20.07 10.51 -6.11
C SER A 88 -20.88 11.42 -7.03
N THR A 89 -21.60 12.36 -6.44
CA THR A 89 -22.35 13.42 -7.15
C THR A 89 -21.68 14.78 -7.00
N ASP A 90 -20.49 14.85 -6.40
CA ASP A 90 -19.78 16.12 -6.21
C ASP A 90 -19.29 16.68 -7.55
N GLY A 91 -19.94 17.75 -8.01
CA GLY A 91 -19.62 18.42 -9.27
C GLY A 91 -18.20 19.01 -9.34
N LYS A 92 -17.44 19.08 -8.24
CA LYS A 92 -16.04 19.53 -8.28
C LYS A 92 -15.11 18.49 -8.88
N VAL A 93 -15.38 17.20 -8.65
CA VAL A 93 -14.49 16.09 -9.05
C VAL A 93 -15.12 15.16 -10.09
N VAL A 94 -16.44 15.22 -10.24
CA VAL A 94 -17.16 14.36 -11.20
C VAL A 94 -17.43 15.10 -12.49
N PRO A 95 -17.10 14.54 -13.65
CA PRO A 95 -17.42 15.15 -14.94
C PRO A 95 -18.95 15.18 -15.17
N PRO A 96 -19.46 16.18 -15.90
CA PRO A 96 -20.86 16.27 -16.22
C PRO A 96 -21.32 15.11 -17.13
N LEU A 97 -22.60 14.82 -17.10
CA LEU A 97 -23.18 13.79 -17.95
C LEU A 97 -22.98 14.14 -19.45
N ARG A 98 -22.68 13.11 -20.25
CA ARG A 98 -22.41 13.29 -21.69
C ARG A 98 -23.55 14.00 -22.43
N GLY A 99 -24.80 13.79 -22.03
CA GLY A 99 -25.96 14.47 -22.62
C GLY A 99 -25.98 15.96 -22.30
N GLU A 100 -25.55 16.35 -21.11
CA GLU A 100 -25.51 17.75 -20.67
C GLU A 100 -24.40 18.52 -21.37
N MET A 101 -23.23 17.93 -21.60
CA MET A 101 -22.13 18.55 -22.35
C MET A 101 -22.54 18.96 -23.77
N LYS A 102 -23.54 18.28 -24.37
CA LYS A 102 -24.05 18.61 -25.73
C LYS A 102 -25.09 19.69 -25.73
N ARG A 103 -25.69 20.06 -24.60
CA ARG A 103 -26.81 20.97 -24.47
C ARG A 103 -26.48 22.24 -23.71
N SER A 104 -25.55 22.14 -22.75
CA SER A 104 -25.13 23.24 -21.91
C SER A 104 -23.68 23.60 -22.16
N MET A 105 -23.43 24.89 -22.46
CA MET A 105 -22.09 25.42 -22.62
C MET A 105 -21.29 25.34 -21.29
N GLU A 106 -21.95 25.56 -20.17
CA GLU A 106 -21.35 25.50 -18.84
C GLU A 106 -20.85 24.10 -18.54
N ALA A 107 -21.64 23.06 -18.84
CA ALA A 107 -21.24 21.67 -18.68
C ALA A 107 -20.04 21.32 -19.57
N LEU A 108 -19.99 21.84 -20.78
CA LEU A 108 -18.86 21.65 -21.69
C LEU A 108 -17.59 22.31 -21.16
N ILE A 109 -17.68 23.56 -20.68
CA ILE A 109 -16.56 24.28 -20.07
C ILE A 109 -16.08 23.56 -18.82
N HIS A 110 -16.98 23.09 -17.96
CA HIS A 110 -16.65 22.33 -16.77
C HIS A 110 -15.90 21.04 -17.10
N HIS A 111 -16.38 20.28 -18.07
CA HIS A 111 -15.69 19.09 -18.55
C HIS A 111 -14.30 19.42 -19.07
N PHE A 112 -14.18 20.45 -19.92
CA PHE A 112 -12.91 20.87 -20.49
C PHE A 112 -11.89 21.26 -19.40
N LYS A 113 -12.31 22.07 -18.45
CA LYS A 113 -11.45 22.50 -17.35
C LYS A 113 -11.04 21.35 -16.44
N LEU A 114 -11.96 20.43 -16.13
CA LEU A 114 -11.68 19.28 -15.29
C LEU A 114 -10.60 18.36 -15.89
N TYR A 115 -10.59 18.18 -17.21
CA TYR A 115 -9.62 17.33 -17.91
C TYR A 115 -8.32 18.04 -18.33
N THR A 116 -8.31 19.35 -18.44
CA THR A 116 -7.11 20.12 -18.79
C THR A 116 -6.39 20.68 -17.59
N GLU A 117 -7.10 21.30 -16.68
CA GLU A 117 -6.56 21.96 -15.49
C GLU A 117 -6.65 21.07 -14.24
N GLY A 118 -7.72 20.27 -14.12
CA GLY A 118 -8.04 19.52 -12.93
C GLY A 118 -8.73 20.37 -11.86
N PHE A 119 -8.83 19.82 -10.65
CA PHE A 119 -9.41 20.53 -9.50
C PHE A 119 -8.32 21.03 -8.57
N HIS A 120 -8.58 22.12 -7.87
CA HIS A 120 -7.69 22.68 -6.88
C HIS A 120 -7.92 22.02 -5.52
N VAL A 121 -6.83 21.69 -4.84
CA VAL A 121 -6.84 21.10 -3.51
C VAL A 121 -6.52 22.17 -2.47
N PRO A 122 -7.24 22.28 -1.35
CA PRO A 122 -6.90 23.22 -0.29
C PRO A 122 -5.45 23.11 0.18
N GLU A 123 -4.87 24.21 0.65
CA GLU A 123 -3.53 24.22 1.25
C GLU A 123 -3.48 23.30 2.45
N GLY A 124 -2.40 22.54 2.56
CA GLY A 124 -2.19 21.65 3.69
C GLY A 124 -1.21 20.51 3.38
N GLU A 125 -0.91 19.74 4.39
CA GLU A 125 -0.07 18.55 4.29
C GLU A 125 -0.77 17.34 4.86
N VAL A 126 -0.54 16.19 4.25
CA VAL A 126 -1.12 14.92 4.69
C VAL A 126 -0.14 13.77 4.44
N TYR A 127 -0.05 12.88 5.40
CA TYR A 127 0.58 11.59 5.24
C TYR A 127 -0.48 10.50 5.37
N ALA A 128 -0.59 9.69 4.33
CA ALA A 128 -1.46 8.52 4.34
C ALA A 128 -0.64 7.26 4.02
N ALA A 129 -0.87 6.21 4.77
CA ALA A 129 -0.21 4.92 4.57
C ALA A 129 -1.24 3.80 4.49
N VAL A 130 -0.99 2.86 3.60
CA VAL A 130 -1.81 1.65 3.42
C VAL A 130 -0.93 0.41 3.49
N GLU A 131 -1.51 -0.71 3.86
CA GLU A 131 -0.84 -1.99 3.81
C GLU A 131 -0.87 -2.52 2.38
N ALA A 132 0.22 -2.30 1.66
CA ALA A 132 0.42 -2.86 0.32
C ALA A 132 0.91 -4.32 0.40
N PRO A 133 0.83 -5.09 -0.71
CA PRO A 133 1.33 -6.46 -0.75
C PRO A 133 2.79 -6.64 -0.32
N LYS A 134 3.61 -5.64 -0.37
CA LYS A 134 5.03 -5.65 0.04
C LYS A 134 5.29 -5.08 1.43
N GLY A 135 4.30 -4.47 2.06
CA GLY A 135 4.39 -3.79 3.35
C GLY A 135 3.77 -2.41 3.32
N GLU A 136 4.11 -1.57 4.28
CA GLU A 136 3.58 -0.22 4.39
C GLU A 136 4.00 0.66 3.20
N PHE A 137 3.03 1.03 2.38
CA PHE A 137 3.18 2.03 1.32
C PHE A 137 2.58 3.34 1.80
N GLY A 138 3.39 4.38 1.87
CA GLY A 138 2.97 5.68 2.36
C GLY A 138 3.21 6.79 1.35
N VAL A 139 2.32 7.76 1.32
CA VAL A 139 2.44 8.96 0.49
C VAL A 139 2.30 10.19 1.36
N TYR A 140 3.30 11.05 1.31
CA TYR A 140 3.27 12.37 1.93
C TYR A 140 3.09 13.42 0.85
N LEU A 141 2.02 14.17 0.96
CA LEU A 141 1.63 15.23 0.02
C LEU A 141 1.59 16.57 0.72
N VAL A 142 2.10 17.59 0.04
CA VAL A 142 1.97 18.99 0.41
C VAL A 142 1.26 19.72 -0.72
N SER A 143 0.16 20.38 -0.41
CA SER A 143 -0.59 21.22 -1.34
C SER A 143 -0.41 22.70 -1.01
N ASP A 144 -0.25 23.52 -2.02
CA ASP A 144 -0.17 24.97 -1.97
C ASP A 144 -1.44 25.66 -2.47
N GLY A 145 -2.55 24.93 -2.56
CA GLY A 145 -3.81 25.43 -3.10
C GLY A 145 -3.94 25.31 -4.63
N SER A 146 -2.91 24.83 -5.32
CA SER A 146 -2.94 24.62 -6.75
C SER A 146 -3.53 23.26 -7.16
N ASN A 147 -3.62 23.02 -8.46
CA ASN A 147 -4.03 21.75 -9.05
C ASN A 147 -2.90 20.68 -9.05
N LYS A 148 -1.70 21.05 -8.66
CA LYS A 148 -0.54 20.17 -8.59
C LYS A 148 0.02 20.18 -7.18
N PRO A 149 0.47 19.03 -6.65
CA PRO A 149 1.10 19.01 -5.35
C PRO A 149 2.42 19.79 -5.38
N TYR A 150 2.64 20.66 -4.41
CA TYR A 150 3.93 21.34 -4.21
C TYR A 150 5.04 20.32 -3.93
N ARG A 151 4.75 19.29 -3.14
CA ARG A 151 5.65 18.19 -2.87
C ARG A 151 4.89 16.87 -2.72
N CYS A 152 5.44 15.84 -3.35
CA CYS A 152 4.99 14.48 -3.17
C CYS A 152 6.21 13.61 -2.81
N LYS A 153 6.13 12.93 -1.67
CA LYS A 153 7.14 11.95 -1.25
C LYS A 153 6.48 10.60 -1.04
N ILE A 154 6.98 9.61 -1.75
CA ILE A 154 6.49 8.23 -1.68
C ILE A 154 7.43 7.42 -0.78
N LYS A 155 6.88 6.77 0.22
CA LYS A 155 7.56 5.77 1.04
C LYS A 155 7.29 4.39 0.44
N ALA A 156 8.29 3.82 -0.20
CA ALA A 156 8.20 2.48 -0.77
C ALA A 156 8.74 1.44 0.23
N PRO A 157 8.04 0.33 0.47
CA PRO A 157 8.54 -0.72 1.36
C PRO A 157 9.76 -1.46 0.80
N GLY A 158 9.88 -1.59 -0.52
CA GLY A 158 10.99 -2.26 -1.21
C GLY A 158 12.34 -1.61 -0.94
N TYR A 159 12.40 -0.31 -0.77
CA TYR A 159 13.64 0.40 -0.43
C TYR A 159 14.23 -0.06 0.91
N ALA A 160 13.40 -0.26 1.91
CA ALA A 160 13.84 -0.76 3.21
C ALA A 160 14.22 -2.25 3.15
N HIS A 161 13.54 -3.05 2.33
CA HIS A 161 13.84 -4.46 2.14
C HIS A 161 15.17 -4.68 1.41
N LEU A 162 15.49 -3.84 0.43
CA LEU A 162 16.76 -3.90 -0.30
C LEU A 162 17.97 -3.74 0.63
N GLN A 163 17.86 -2.92 1.66
CA GLN A 163 18.94 -2.76 2.64
C GLN A 163 19.28 -4.06 3.37
N ALA A 164 18.32 -4.97 3.53
CA ALA A 164 18.53 -6.26 4.17
C ALA A 164 19.28 -7.27 3.29
N MET A 165 19.31 -7.06 1.98
CA MET A 165 19.86 -8.01 1.01
C MET A 165 21.35 -8.30 1.24
N ASP A 166 22.15 -7.26 1.48
CA ASP A 166 23.59 -7.43 1.77
C ASP A 166 23.85 -8.39 2.93
N TYR A 167 23.03 -8.30 3.97
CA TYR A 167 23.17 -9.15 5.13
C TYR A 167 22.71 -10.59 4.86
N ILE A 168 21.60 -10.75 4.16
CA ILE A 168 21.00 -12.06 3.90
C ILE A 168 21.87 -12.88 2.93
N CYS A 169 22.49 -12.23 1.94
CA CYS A 169 23.31 -12.88 0.92
C CYS A 169 24.72 -13.30 1.42
N ARG A 170 25.13 -12.90 2.62
CA ARG A 170 26.46 -13.25 3.14
C ARG A 170 26.60 -14.75 3.36
N ASN A 171 27.71 -15.31 2.90
CA ASN A 171 28.05 -16.75 2.96
C ASN A 171 27.13 -17.64 2.10
N HIS A 172 26.43 -17.07 1.11
CA HIS A 172 25.67 -17.79 0.12
C HIS A 172 26.34 -17.71 -1.26
N MET A 173 25.95 -18.60 -2.17
CA MET A 173 26.44 -18.54 -3.54
C MET A 173 25.80 -17.40 -4.31
N LEU A 174 26.48 -16.91 -5.37
CA LEU A 174 25.93 -15.88 -6.24
C LEU A 174 24.59 -16.28 -6.87
N ALA A 175 24.40 -17.56 -7.15
CA ALA A 175 23.13 -18.08 -7.66
C ALA A 175 21.97 -17.91 -6.66
N ASP A 176 22.24 -17.96 -5.36
CA ASP A 176 21.22 -17.80 -4.31
C ASP A 176 20.67 -16.38 -4.23
N VAL A 177 21.41 -15.40 -4.75
CA VAL A 177 20.96 -13.99 -4.78
C VAL A 177 19.64 -13.84 -5.52
N SER A 178 19.44 -14.60 -6.60
CA SER A 178 18.16 -14.58 -7.34
C SER A 178 16.99 -15.07 -6.47
N ALA A 179 17.20 -16.13 -5.69
CA ALA A 179 16.18 -16.66 -4.79
C ALA A 179 15.90 -15.69 -3.62
N VAL A 180 16.95 -15.05 -3.11
CA VAL A 180 16.81 -14.03 -2.05
C VAL A 180 16.05 -12.81 -2.56
N LEU A 181 16.39 -12.28 -3.75
CA LEU A 181 15.67 -11.17 -4.37
C LEU A 181 14.19 -11.47 -4.58
N GLY A 182 13.90 -12.65 -5.16
CA GLY A 182 12.53 -13.10 -5.38
C GLY A 182 11.76 -13.28 -4.07
N SER A 183 12.40 -13.81 -3.04
CA SER A 183 11.77 -14.00 -1.72
C SER A 183 11.56 -12.71 -0.95
N LEU A 184 12.40 -11.69 -1.12
CA LEU A 184 12.21 -10.35 -0.57
C LEU A 184 11.18 -9.53 -1.33
N ASP A 185 10.82 -9.98 -2.53
CA ASP A 185 9.84 -9.31 -3.40
C ASP A 185 10.26 -7.88 -3.77
N ILE A 186 11.52 -7.72 -4.20
CA ILE A 186 12.06 -6.43 -4.58
C ILE A 186 11.73 -6.14 -6.04
N VAL A 187 11.15 -4.96 -6.29
CA VAL A 187 10.94 -4.39 -7.62
C VAL A 187 11.73 -3.10 -7.72
N PHE A 188 12.65 -3.03 -8.66
CA PHE A 188 13.56 -1.88 -8.76
C PHE A 188 12.87 -0.59 -9.16
N GLY A 189 11.80 -0.63 -9.95
CA GLY A 189 11.00 0.54 -10.25
C GLY A 189 10.38 1.21 -9.02
N GLU A 190 10.07 0.42 -7.98
CA GLU A 190 9.63 0.93 -6.68
C GLU A 190 10.78 1.57 -5.90
N VAL A 191 11.99 1.07 -6.06
CA VAL A 191 13.20 1.55 -5.36
C VAL A 191 13.75 2.79 -6.02
N ASP A 192 13.81 2.82 -7.33
CA ASP A 192 14.42 3.91 -8.12
C ASP A 192 13.51 5.12 -8.28
N ARG A 193 12.17 4.94 -8.34
CA ARG A 193 11.12 5.97 -8.48
C ARG A 193 11.20 6.80 -9.73
#